data_3e8e9c48e59baf3dcd588a18bb9d029b
#
_entry.id   3e8e9c48e59baf3dcd588a18bb9d029b
#
_cell.length_a   1.000
_cell.length_b   1.000
_cell.length_c   1.000
_cell.angle_alpha   90.00
_cell.angle_beta   90.00
_cell.angle_gamma   90.00
#
_symmetry.space_group_name_H-M   'P 1'
#
loop_
_entity.id
_entity.type
_entity.pdbx_description
1 polymer ?
#
loop_
_entity_poly.entity_id
_entity_poly.type
_entity_poly.pdbx_seq_one_letter_code
_entity_poly.pdbx_strand_id
1 'polypeptide(L)'
;AGRLDDAQCTTVITADGGYRKGATVPLKDNADDAMSRSPSVRHCIVVRRTGQDVGWTEGRDHWYHELVARQATAAVPEVMDAEDLLYLLYTSGTTAKPKGIMHTTAGYLVGTATTHRYIFDIKPDDVYWCMADIGWVTGHSYIVYGPLANATTGVIYEGAIDFPDKDRWAQIATRLGVTILYTAPTAIRALMKYGAAAFEQNDLSALRLLGSVGEPINPEAWAWYWQHIGGGRCPIVDTWWQTETGMILINPLPGITTLKPGSATFPFPGVKADVVDEAGSSVPLGGGGYLVLDRPWPAMLRGIYGDPERYRQTYWSRYPGRYFAGDGCKRDTQGYFWLLGRVDDVMNVSGHRISTTEVESALVSHPAVAEAAVVGSSDPITGQAIFSYVILRAGNEPSDGLANELREHVATVIGKLARPKQVMFTPDLPKTRSGKIMRRLLRDIAEQRVLGDVTTLADAGIVATIREQSGTGEDE
;
A
#
# COMPACT_ATOMS: atom_id res chain seq x y z
N ALA A 1 -3.79 -5.04 21.09
CA ALA A 1 -4.75 -4.57 22.11
C ALA A 1 -5.64 -3.44 21.56
N GLY A 2 -5.12 -2.23 21.25
CA GLY A 2 -5.94 -1.04 20.93
C GLY A 2 -7.04 -1.22 19.89
N ARG A 3 -6.86 -2.09 18.88
CA ARG A 3 -7.91 -2.41 17.89
C ARG A 3 -8.99 -3.32 18.48
N LEU A 4 -8.62 -4.24 19.37
CA LEU A 4 -9.56 -5.12 20.06
C LEU A 4 -10.45 -4.34 21.01
N ASP A 5 -9.86 -3.38 21.74
CA ASP A 5 -10.59 -2.52 22.67
C ASP A 5 -11.51 -1.55 21.94
N ASP A 6 -11.01 -0.88 20.90
CA ASP A 6 -11.80 0.08 20.13
C ASP A 6 -13.03 -0.58 19.48
N ALA A 7 -12.85 -1.79 18.90
CA ALA A 7 -13.93 -2.57 18.29
C ALA A 7 -14.74 -3.40 19.30
N GLN A 8 -14.40 -3.40 20.61
CA GLN A 8 -15.03 -4.22 21.63
C GLN A 8 -15.11 -5.71 21.22
N CYS A 9 -14.00 -6.22 20.66
CA CYS A 9 -13.94 -7.60 20.17
C CYS A 9 -14.14 -8.61 21.30
N THR A 10 -14.99 -9.60 21.07
CA THR A 10 -15.23 -10.70 22.03
C THR A 10 -14.48 -11.98 21.65
N THR A 11 -14.09 -12.12 20.38
CA THR A 11 -13.42 -13.30 19.84
C THR A 11 -12.23 -12.88 18.98
N VAL A 12 -11.11 -13.57 19.15
CA VAL A 12 -9.93 -13.44 18.28
C VAL A 12 -9.75 -14.73 17.50
N ILE A 13 -9.47 -14.63 16.21
CA ILE A 13 -9.04 -15.76 15.37
C ILE A 13 -7.59 -15.53 15.01
N THR A 14 -6.73 -16.51 15.28
CA THR A 14 -5.28 -16.46 15.00
C THR A 14 -4.80 -17.84 14.55
N ALA A 15 -3.50 -17.96 14.27
CA ALA A 15 -2.85 -19.26 14.09
C ALA A 15 -1.76 -19.47 15.17
N ASP A 16 -1.36 -20.72 15.37
CA ASP A 16 -0.21 -21.04 16.22
C ASP A 16 1.04 -20.28 15.76
N GLY A 17 1.28 -20.27 14.45
CA GLY A 17 2.34 -19.50 13.80
C GLY A 17 2.07 -19.33 12.32
N GLY A 18 2.98 -18.65 11.63
CA GLY A 18 2.99 -18.50 10.18
C GLY A 18 4.40 -18.68 9.62
N TYR A 19 4.54 -18.89 8.32
CA TYR A 19 5.84 -19.02 7.67
C TYR A 19 6.21 -17.76 6.91
N ARG A 20 7.42 -17.24 7.12
CA ARG A 20 7.98 -16.13 6.33
C ARG A 20 9.48 -16.28 6.16
N LYS A 21 9.96 -16.28 4.91
CA LYS A 21 11.40 -16.40 4.55
C LYS A 21 12.11 -17.54 5.29
N GLY A 22 11.47 -18.72 5.38
CA GLY A 22 12.02 -19.90 6.05
C GLY A 22 11.95 -19.89 7.58
N ALA A 23 11.48 -18.81 8.19
CA ALA A 23 11.30 -18.70 9.63
C ALA A 23 9.83 -18.82 10.03
N THR A 24 9.58 -19.24 11.27
CA THR A 24 8.25 -19.24 11.88
C THR A 24 8.01 -17.91 12.58
N VAL A 25 6.84 -17.32 12.35
CA VAL A 25 6.37 -16.10 13.01
C VAL A 25 5.43 -16.50 14.15
N PRO A 26 5.66 -16.08 15.41
CA PRO A 26 4.86 -16.47 16.58
C PRO A 26 3.55 -15.67 16.64
N LEU A 27 2.53 -16.09 15.89
CA LEU A 27 1.27 -15.34 15.78
C LEU A 27 0.43 -15.45 17.06
N LYS A 28 0.39 -16.63 17.69
CA LYS A 28 -0.36 -16.83 18.94
C LYS A 28 0.19 -16.00 20.08
N ASP A 29 1.51 -15.91 20.24
CA ASP A 29 2.15 -15.13 21.28
C ASP A 29 1.80 -13.64 21.15
N ASN A 30 1.81 -13.10 19.92
CA ASN A 30 1.39 -11.74 19.64
C ASN A 30 -0.10 -11.52 19.96
N ALA A 31 -0.95 -12.53 19.69
CA ALA A 31 -2.37 -12.47 20.01
C ALA A 31 -2.59 -12.52 21.53
N ASP A 32 -1.86 -13.36 22.26
CA ASP A 32 -1.93 -13.46 23.71
C ASP A 32 -1.52 -12.17 24.41
N ASP A 33 -0.43 -11.55 23.98
CA ASP A 33 -0.02 -10.23 24.47
C ASP A 33 -1.13 -9.18 24.25
N ALA A 34 -1.74 -9.17 23.08
CA ALA A 34 -2.85 -8.25 22.78
C ALA A 34 -4.08 -8.53 23.65
N MET A 35 -4.47 -9.80 23.80
CA MET A 35 -5.64 -10.22 24.59
C MET A 35 -5.47 -9.99 26.08
N SER A 36 -4.25 -10.12 26.61
CA SER A 36 -3.96 -9.84 28.04
C SER A 36 -4.30 -8.40 28.43
N ARG A 37 -4.33 -7.49 27.46
CA ARG A 37 -4.64 -6.07 27.62
C ARG A 37 -6.02 -5.67 27.09
N SER A 38 -6.85 -6.65 26.69
CA SER A 38 -8.17 -6.42 26.05
C SER A 38 -9.24 -7.27 26.75
N PRO A 39 -9.83 -6.77 27.85
CA PRO A 39 -10.73 -7.55 28.71
C PRO A 39 -12.06 -7.92 28.05
N SER A 40 -12.42 -7.32 26.92
CA SER A 40 -13.61 -7.70 26.15
C SER A 40 -13.48 -9.07 25.47
N VAL A 41 -12.25 -9.54 25.22
CA VAL A 41 -11.99 -10.82 24.53
C VAL A 41 -12.24 -11.99 25.47
N ARG A 42 -13.15 -12.87 25.07
CA ARG A 42 -13.56 -14.07 25.83
C ARG A 42 -13.08 -15.36 25.16
N HIS A 43 -12.91 -15.36 23.84
CA HIS A 43 -12.56 -16.56 23.08
C HIS A 43 -11.40 -16.28 22.12
N CYS A 44 -10.54 -17.29 21.97
CA CYS A 44 -9.49 -17.30 20.97
C CYS A 44 -9.56 -18.60 20.15
N ILE A 45 -9.80 -18.48 18.85
CA ILE A 45 -9.82 -19.61 17.92
C ILE A 45 -8.46 -19.71 17.25
N VAL A 46 -7.77 -20.84 17.42
CA VAL A 46 -6.39 -21.03 16.97
C VAL A 46 -6.33 -22.03 15.83
N VAL A 47 -5.84 -21.60 14.69
CA VAL A 47 -5.57 -22.46 13.53
C VAL A 47 -4.21 -23.12 13.72
N ARG A 48 -4.14 -24.46 13.67
CA ARG A 48 -2.87 -25.18 13.70
C ARG A 48 -2.23 -25.14 12.32
N ARG A 49 -1.26 -24.25 12.14
CA ARG A 49 -0.58 -24.02 10.86
C ARG A 49 0.86 -24.53 10.85
N THR A 50 1.62 -24.24 11.89
CA THR A 50 3.05 -24.59 11.99
C THR A 50 3.29 -25.81 12.86
N GLY A 51 2.37 -26.11 13.76
CA GLY A 51 2.49 -27.21 14.73
C GLY A 51 3.44 -26.91 15.88
N GLN A 52 3.84 -25.62 16.03
CA GLN A 52 4.66 -25.21 17.17
C GLN A 52 3.88 -25.25 18.48
N ASP A 53 4.56 -25.42 19.59
CA ASP A 53 4.00 -25.29 20.90
C ASP A 53 3.62 -23.82 21.18
N VAL A 54 2.44 -23.60 21.72
CA VAL A 54 1.92 -22.26 22.04
C VAL A 54 1.35 -22.21 23.46
N GLY A 55 1.40 -21.05 24.06
CA GLY A 55 0.69 -20.79 25.31
C GLY A 55 -0.81 -21.07 25.15
N TRP A 56 -1.44 -21.66 26.20
CA TRP A 56 -2.84 -22.06 26.18
C TRP A 56 -3.57 -21.61 27.44
N THR A 57 -4.69 -20.94 27.26
CA THR A 57 -5.58 -20.56 28.38
C THR A 57 -6.84 -21.39 28.28
N GLU A 58 -7.03 -22.30 29.25
CA GLU A 58 -8.20 -23.19 29.30
C GLU A 58 -9.50 -22.36 29.40
N GLY A 59 -10.52 -22.78 28.64
CA GLY A 59 -11.81 -22.09 28.57
C GLY A 59 -11.85 -20.87 27.65
N ARG A 60 -10.70 -20.27 27.30
CA ARG A 60 -10.61 -19.17 26.34
C ARG A 60 -10.19 -19.67 24.95
N ASP A 61 -9.16 -20.53 24.91
CA ASP A 61 -8.52 -20.94 23.67
C ASP A 61 -9.15 -22.23 23.13
N HIS A 62 -9.40 -22.25 21.82
CA HIS A 62 -10.06 -23.38 21.15
C HIS A 62 -9.33 -23.68 19.82
N TRP A 63 -9.05 -24.94 19.55
CA TRP A 63 -8.50 -25.33 18.26
C TRP A 63 -9.58 -25.25 17.16
N TYR A 64 -9.29 -24.53 16.07
CA TYR A 64 -10.20 -24.36 14.94
C TYR A 64 -10.71 -25.69 14.38
N HIS A 65 -9.79 -26.65 14.14
CA HIS A 65 -10.13 -27.95 13.58
C HIS A 65 -11.05 -28.78 14.47
N GLU A 66 -10.95 -28.66 15.79
CA GLU A 66 -11.84 -29.34 16.74
C GLU A 66 -13.23 -28.72 16.77
N LEU A 67 -13.30 -27.38 16.67
CA LEU A 67 -14.59 -26.68 16.58
C LEU A 67 -15.32 -27.06 15.29
N VAL A 68 -14.64 -27.00 14.14
CA VAL A 68 -15.23 -27.28 12.82
C VAL A 68 -15.67 -28.73 12.72
N ALA A 69 -14.92 -29.69 13.28
CA ALA A 69 -15.28 -31.11 13.26
C ALA A 69 -16.64 -31.43 13.92
N ARG A 70 -17.12 -30.54 14.77
CA ARG A 70 -18.40 -30.69 15.50
C ARG A 70 -19.56 -29.92 14.83
N GLN A 71 -19.29 -29.17 13.74
CA GLN A 71 -20.29 -28.36 13.05
C GLN A 71 -20.95 -29.11 11.90
N ALA A 72 -22.11 -28.65 11.49
CA ALA A 72 -22.74 -29.11 10.26
C ALA A 72 -21.87 -28.72 9.05
N THR A 73 -21.92 -29.56 8.01
CA THR A 73 -21.19 -29.31 6.76
C THR A 73 -21.78 -28.18 5.92
N ALA A 74 -23.02 -27.80 6.19
CA ALA A 74 -23.70 -26.69 5.52
C ALA A 74 -24.01 -25.58 6.53
N ALA A 75 -23.61 -24.35 6.19
CA ALA A 75 -24.01 -23.15 6.90
C ALA A 75 -25.07 -22.39 6.10
N VAL A 76 -26.12 -21.96 6.78
CA VAL A 76 -27.12 -21.06 6.19
C VAL A 76 -26.62 -19.63 6.39
N PRO A 77 -26.38 -18.87 5.31
CA PRO A 77 -25.97 -17.45 5.44
C PRO A 77 -27.08 -16.66 6.13
N GLU A 78 -26.67 -15.75 7.04
CA GLU A 78 -27.60 -14.78 7.62
C GLU A 78 -28.08 -13.80 6.56
N VAL A 79 -29.36 -13.40 6.64
CA VAL A 79 -29.93 -12.39 5.76
C VAL A 79 -29.53 -11.01 6.29
N MET A 80 -28.75 -10.28 5.49
CA MET A 80 -28.20 -8.97 5.85
C MET A 80 -28.91 -7.85 5.10
N ASP A 81 -29.12 -6.70 5.77
CA ASP A 81 -29.48 -5.46 5.08
C ASP A 81 -28.30 -4.91 4.28
N ALA A 82 -28.60 -4.17 3.23
CA ALA A 82 -27.57 -3.54 2.38
C ALA A 82 -26.59 -2.64 3.15
N GLU A 83 -27.07 -1.97 4.19
CA GLU A 83 -26.29 -1.06 5.03
C GLU A 83 -25.80 -1.69 6.34
N ASP A 84 -26.04 -2.99 6.57
CA ASP A 84 -25.44 -3.70 7.70
C ASP A 84 -23.93 -3.66 7.61
N LEU A 85 -23.25 -3.48 8.77
CA LEU A 85 -21.80 -3.44 8.86
C LEU A 85 -21.19 -4.76 8.37
N LEU A 86 -20.34 -4.67 7.35
CA LEU A 86 -19.61 -5.83 6.83
C LEU A 86 -18.34 -6.08 7.64
N TYR A 87 -17.55 -5.06 7.82
CA TYR A 87 -16.31 -5.13 8.60
C TYR A 87 -15.79 -3.75 9.02
N LEU A 88 -14.87 -3.75 9.99
CA LEU A 88 -14.02 -2.64 10.35
C LEU A 88 -12.59 -2.92 9.89
N LEU A 89 -11.97 -1.99 9.17
CA LEU A 89 -10.56 -2.07 8.84
C LEU A 89 -9.80 -0.89 9.44
N TYR A 90 -8.81 -1.19 10.27
CA TYR A 90 -8.02 -0.18 10.94
C TYR A 90 -6.89 0.35 10.07
N THR A 91 -6.86 1.66 9.87
CA THR A 91 -5.77 2.36 9.20
C THR A 91 -4.94 3.16 10.19
N SER A 92 -3.64 3.28 9.92
CA SER A 92 -2.77 4.22 10.64
C SER A 92 -3.21 5.64 10.26
N GLY A 93 -3.76 6.39 11.23
CA GLY A 93 -4.02 7.81 11.04
C GLY A 93 -2.73 8.64 11.19
N THR A 94 -2.77 9.90 10.77
CA THR A 94 -1.74 10.91 11.09
C THR A 94 -1.65 11.21 12.59
N THR A 95 -2.67 10.84 13.36
CA THR A 95 -2.73 10.88 14.83
C THR A 95 -2.45 9.50 15.43
N ALA A 96 -2.02 9.44 16.69
CA ALA A 96 -1.63 8.20 17.39
C ALA A 96 -2.72 7.11 17.43
N LYS A 97 -4.02 7.47 17.36
CA LYS A 97 -5.13 6.50 17.41
C LYS A 97 -5.49 6.00 16.00
N PRO A 98 -5.45 4.68 15.73
CA PRO A 98 -5.94 4.11 14.47
C PRO A 98 -7.41 4.47 14.22
N LYS A 99 -7.81 4.51 12.93
CA LYS A 99 -9.20 4.74 12.49
C LYS A 99 -9.83 3.41 12.09
N GLY A 100 -10.89 3.00 12.74
CA GLY A 100 -11.73 1.86 12.32
C GLY A 100 -12.66 2.28 11.18
N ILE A 101 -12.26 2.04 9.94
CA ILE A 101 -13.06 2.39 8.75
C ILE A 101 -14.21 1.41 8.60
N MET A 102 -15.43 1.94 8.52
CA MET A 102 -16.67 1.16 8.43
C MET A 102 -17.06 0.93 6.96
N HIS A 103 -17.21 -0.33 6.56
CA HIS A 103 -17.81 -0.69 5.27
C HIS A 103 -19.07 -1.51 5.46
N THR A 104 -20.07 -1.27 4.59
CA THR A 104 -21.37 -1.96 4.62
C THR A 104 -21.49 -3.02 3.53
N THR A 105 -22.41 -3.97 3.74
CA THR A 105 -22.47 -5.23 3.02
C THR A 105 -22.65 -5.07 1.52
N ALA A 106 -23.76 -4.48 1.06
CA ALA A 106 -24.07 -4.48 -0.37
C ALA A 106 -23.23 -3.46 -1.16
N GLY A 107 -23.07 -2.24 -0.64
CA GLY A 107 -22.35 -1.19 -1.35
C GLY A 107 -20.89 -1.57 -1.62
N TYR A 108 -20.23 -2.15 -0.63
CA TYR A 108 -18.86 -2.63 -0.76
C TYR A 108 -18.74 -3.76 -1.79
N LEU A 109 -19.63 -4.77 -1.71
CA LEU A 109 -19.61 -5.92 -2.62
C LEU A 109 -19.89 -5.50 -4.06
N VAL A 110 -20.89 -4.66 -4.29
CA VAL A 110 -21.20 -4.12 -5.64
C VAL A 110 -20.00 -3.37 -6.21
N GLY A 111 -19.39 -2.52 -5.40
CA GLY A 111 -18.23 -1.73 -5.83
C GLY A 111 -17.04 -2.58 -6.20
N THR A 112 -16.66 -3.52 -5.32
CA THR A 112 -15.51 -4.41 -5.54
C THR A 112 -15.71 -5.37 -6.70
N ALA A 113 -16.90 -5.98 -6.81
CA ALA A 113 -17.23 -6.90 -7.90
C ALA A 113 -17.21 -6.18 -9.26
N THR A 114 -17.82 -4.98 -9.34
CA THR A 114 -17.89 -4.20 -10.59
C THR A 114 -16.49 -3.76 -11.04
N THR A 115 -15.72 -3.17 -10.14
CA THR A 115 -14.38 -2.69 -10.47
C THR A 115 -13.41 -3.83 -10.79
N HIS A 116 -13.47 -4.93 -10.05
CA HIS A 116 -12.67 -6.11 -10.36
C HIS A 116 -12.98 -6.63 -11.77
N ARG A 117 -14.25 -6.79 -12.11
CA ARG A 117 -14.66 -7.30 -13.42
C ARG A 117 -14.18 -6.45 -14.59
N TYR A 118 -14.37 -5.13 -14.52
CA TYR A 118 -14.11 -4.24 -15.65
C TYR A 118 -12.67 -3.76 -15.73
N ILE A 119 -12.03 -3.48 -14.60
CA ILE A 119 -10.65 -2.98 -14.58
C ILE A 119 -9.65 -4.07 -14.96
N PHE A 120 -9.87 -5.30 -14.49
CA PHE A 120 -9.04 -6.43 -14.85
C PHE A 120 -9.57 -7.19 -16.08
N ASP A 121 -10.66 -6.70 -16.69
CA ASP A 121 -11.27 -7.32 -17.89
C ASP A 121 -11.42 -8.83 -17.74
N ILE A 122 -11.98 -9.26 -16.61
CA ILE A 122 -12.03 -10.67 -16.16
C ILE A 122 -12.73 -11.56 -17.18
N LYS A 123 -12.06 -12.65 -17.55
CA LYS A 123 -12.55 -13.72 -18.42
C LYS A 123 -12.78 -15.00 -17.61
N PRO A 124 -13.61 -15.93 -18.10
CA PRO A 124 -13.93 -17.18 -17.38
C PRO A 124 -12.70 -18.04 -17.03
N ASP A 125 -11.68 -18.03 -17.89
CA ASP A 125 -10.49 -18.87 -17.74
C ASP A 125 -9.32 -18.16 -17.06
N ASP A 126 -9.53 -16.94 -16.54
CA ASP A 126 -8.46 -16.19 -15.89
C ASP A 126 -8.04 -16.84 -14.56
N VAL A 127 -6.72 -16.85 -14.37
CA VAL A 127 -6.08 -17.09 -13.08
C VAL A 127 -5.51 -15.76 -12.60
N TYR A 128 -6.17 -15.20 -11.60
CA TYR A 128 -5.87 -13.88 -11.06
C TYR A 128 -4.99 -14.00 -9.81
N TRP A 129 -3.90 -13.27 -9.78
CA TRP A 129 -3.03 -13.19 -8.61
C TRP A 129 -2.83 -11.75 -8.14
N CYS A 130 -3.47 -11.44 -7.03
CA CYS A 130 -3.16 -10.24 -6.26
C CYS A 130 -2.11 -10.59 -5.19
N MET A 131 -0.93 -9.97 -5.29
CA MET A 131 0.21 -10.22 -4.39
C MET A 131 0.17 -9.34 -3.12
N ALA A 132 -0.96 -8.70 -2.84
CA ALA A 132 -1.14 -7.92 -1.63
C ALA A 132 -1.30 -8.83 -0.38
N ASP A 133 -1.02 -8.25 0.78
CA ASP A 133 -1.31 -8.90 2.06
C ASP A 133 -2.81 -8.86 2.35
N ILE A 134 -3.37 -10.00 2.79
CA ILE A 134 -4.79 -10.16 3.11
C ILE A 134 -5.24 -9.24 4.26
N GLY A 135 -4.34 -8.83 5.13
CA GLY A 135 -4.62 -7.94 6.25
C GLY A 135 -4.85 -6.46 5.87
N TRP A 136 -4.72 -6.12 4.59
CA TRP A 136 -4.95 -4.77 4.06
C TRP A 136 -6.19 -4.73 3.18
N VAL A 137 -6.70 -3.51 2.93
CA VAL A 137 -7.90 -3.34 2.12
C VAL A 137 -7.77 -3.95 0.71
N THR A 138 -6.57 -3.93 0.12
CA THR A 138 -6.32 -4.56 -1.19
C THR A 138 -6.58 -6.06 -1.13
N GLY A 139 -6.18 -6.73 -0.04
CA GLY A 139 -6.51 -8.13 0.19
C GLY A 139 -8.02 -8.36 0.34
N HIS A 140 -8.70 -7.52 1.13
CA HIS A 140 -10.15 -7.61 1.27
C HIS A 140 -10.86 -7.42 -0.06
N SER A 141 -10.62 -6.29 -0.74
CA SER A 141 -11.34 -5.95 -1.97
C SER A 141 -10.99 -6.85 -3.16
N TYR A 142 -9.68 -7.18 -3.33
CA TYR A 142 -9.17 -7.77 -4.57
C TYR A 142 -8.43 -9.11 -4.41
N ILE A 143 -8.51 -9.74 -3.22
CA ILE A 143 -8.22 -11.18 -3.05
C ILE A 143 -9.52 -11.91 -2.71
N VAL A 144 -10.34 -11.33 -1.81
CA VAL A 144 -11.55 -12.00 -1.29
C VAL A 144 -12.78 -11.55 -2.05
N TYR A 145 -13.30 -10.34 -1.80
CA TYR A 145 -14.66 -9.97 -2.20
C TYR A 145 -14.84 -9.84 -3.71
N GLY A 146 -14.02 -9.06 -4.40
CA GLY A 146 -14.13 -8.85 -5.84
C GLY A 146 -13.96 -10.13 -6.65
N PRO A 147 -12.86 -10.89 -6.48
CA PRO A 147 -12.64 -12.13 -7.21
C PRO A 147 -13.69 -13.20 -6.95
N LEU A 148 -14.06 -13.44 -5.68
CA LEU A 148 -15.06 -14.48 -5.34
C LEU A 148 -16.45 -14.11 -5.84
N ALA A 149 -16.83 -12.83 -5.77
CA ALA A 149 -18.13 -12.38 -6.33
C ALA A 149 -18.20 -12.53 -7.86
N ASN A 150 -17.07 -12.54 -8.54
CA ASN A 150 -16.98 -12.78 -10.00
C ASN A 150 -16.65 -14.24 -10.37
N ALA A 151 -16.64 -15.16 -9.41
CA ALA A 151 -16.26 -16.57 -9.59
C ALA A 151 -14.88 -16.73 -10.28
N THR A 152 -13.95 -15.82 -10.02
CA THR A 152 -12.61 -15.82 -10.62
C THR A 152 -11.70 -16.75 -9.84
N THR A 153 -10.89 -17.56 -10.53
CA THR A 153 -9.85 -18.35 -9.90
C THR A 153 -8.76 -17.43 -9.34
N GLY A 154 -8.60 -17.39 -8.02
CA GLY A 154 -7.62 -16.58 -7.31
C GLY A 154 -6.45 -17.38 -6.79
N VAL A 155 -5.23 -16.84 -6.89
CA VAL A 155 -4.03 -17.42 -6.25
C VAL A 155 -3.82 -16.75 -4.89
N ILE A 156 -3.70 -17.58 -3.85
CA ILE A 156 -3.30 -17.17 -2.50
C ILE A 156 -1.95 -17.83 -2.19
N TYR A 157 -0.98 -17.05 -1.77
CA TYR A 157 0.36 -17.52 -1.45
C TYR A 157 0.80 -17.05 -0.06
N GLU A 158 1.15 -18.01 0.80
CA GLU A 158 1.79 -17.72 2.09
C GLU A 158 3.30 -17.79 1.92
N GLY A 159 3.97 -16.67 2.02
CA GLY A 159 5.42 -16.59 1.91
C GLY A 159 5.90 -15.24 1.36
N ALA A 160 7.20 -15.16 1.11
CA ALA A 160 7.80 -14.02 0.42
C ALA A 160 8.00 -14.35 -1.06
N ILE A 161 7.76 -13.37 -1.92
CA ILE A 161 7.81 -13.53 -3.39
C ILE A 161 9.22 -13.75 -3.94
N ASP A 162 10.23 -13.52 -3.10
CA ASP A 162 11.66 -13.61 -3.39
C ASP A 162 12.38 -14.69 -2.55
N PHE A 163 11.63 -15.63 -1.96
CA PHE A 163 12.18 -16.68 -1.12
C PHE A 163 11.53 -18.05 -1.42
N PRO A 164 12.31 -19.18 -1.48
CA PRO A 164 13.76 -19.27 -1.27
C PRO A 164 14.60 -18.64 -2.38
N ASP A 165 14.04 -18.46 -3.59
CA ASP A 165 14.73 -17.96 -4.77
C ASP A 165 14.17 -16.60 -5.20
N LYS A 166 14.99 -15.78 -5.84
CA LYS A 166 14.61 -14.44 -6.31
C LYS A 166 13.50 -14.45 -7.37
N ASP A 167 13.33 -15.57 -8.07
CA ASP A 167 12.30 -15.79 -9.09
C ASP A 167 11.08 -16.58 -8.55
N ARG A 168 10.97 -16.77 -7.24
CA ARG A 168 9.87 -17.55 -6.63
C ARG A 168 8.49 -17.15 -7.14
N TRP A 169 8.23 -15.87 -7.27
CA TRP A 169 6.98 -15.35 -7.80
C TRP A 169 6.72 -15.82 -9.24
N ALA A 170 7.77 -15.80 -10.10
CA ALA A 170 7.67 -16.21 -11.49
C ALA A 170 7.45 -17.72 -11.62
N GLN A 171 8.12 -18.54 -10.78
CA GLN A 171 7.87 -19.98 -10.69
C GLN A 171 6.40 -20.28 -10.35
N ILE A 172 5.81 -19.53 -9.40
CA ILE A 172 4.41 -19.69 -9.03
C ILE A 172 3.50 -19.28 -10.18
N ALA A 173 3.77 -18.11 -10.81
CA ALA A 173 2.99 -17.60 -11.93
C ALA A 173 2.98 -18.59 -13.10
N THR A 174 4.15 -19.11 -13.49
CA THR A 174 4.30 -20.12 -14.54
C THR A 174 3.56 -21.40 -14.20
N ARG A 175 3.80 -21.95 -13.01
CA ARG A 175 3.19 -23.22 -12.58
C ARG A 175 1.68 -23.19 -12.54
N LEU A 176 1.10 -22.06 -12.12
CA LEU A 176 -0.34 -21.90 -11.97
C LEU A 176 -1.02 -21.27 -13.20
N GLY A 177 -0.25 -20.92 -14.23
CA GLY A 177 -0.79 -20.28 -15.43
C GLY A 177 -1.45 -18.93 -15.13
N VAL A 178 -0.82 -18.11 -14.30
CA VAL A 178 -1.36 -16.78 -13.92
C VAL A 178 -1.51 -15.91 -15.15
N THR A 179 -2.71 -15.39 -15.36
CA THR A 179 -3.07 -14.54 -16.51
C THR A 179 -3.10 -13.05 -16.14
N ILE A 180 -3.39 -12.74 -14.88
CA ILE A 180 -3.44 -11.36 -14.36
C ILE A 180 -2.61 -11.28 -13.09
N LEU A 181 -1.65 -10.33 -13.08
CA LEU A 181 -0.79 -10.07 -11.93
C LEU A 181 -1.04 -8.66 -11.38
N TYR A 182 -1.45 -8.55 -10.13
CA TYR A 182 -1.73 -7.28 -9.44
C TYR A 182 -0.83 -7.13 -8.23
N THR A 183 0.04 -6.13 -8.23
CA THR A 183 1.07 -5.96 -7.19
C THR A 183 1.36 -4.48 -6.88
N ALA A 184 2.23 -4.23 -5.91
CA ALA A 184 2.62 -2.87 -5.53
C ALA A 184 3.91 -2.41 -6.24
N PRO A 185 4.09 -1.11 -6.51
CA PRO A 185 5.33 -0.55 -7.04
C PRO A 185 6.57 -0.91 -6.22
N THR A 186 6.45 -0.99 -4.91
CA THR A 186 7.53 -1.46 -4.02
C THR A 186 7.99 -2.89 -4.35
N ALA A 187 7.06 -3.81 -4.65
CA ALA A 187 7.41 -5.16 -5.08
C ALA A 187 8.11 -5.14 -6.44
N ILE A 188 7.61 -4.32 -7.38
CA ILE A 188 8.22 -4.14 -8.71
C ILE A 188 9.66 -3.65 -8.56
N ARG A 189 9.90 -2.61 -7.75
CA ARG A 189 11.27 -2.09 -7.50
C ARG A 189 12.19 -3.12 -6.85
N ALA A 190 11.66 -3.95 -5.95
CA ALA A 190 12.43 -5.06 -5.38
C ALA A 190 12.87 -6.08 -6.45
N LEU A 191 11.99 -6.39 -7.41
CA LEU A 191 12.32 -7.25 -8.54
C LEU A 191 13.33 -6.59 -9.49
N MET A 192 13.19 -5.28 -9.75
CA MET A 192 14.17 -4.51 -10.53
C MET A 192 15.59 -4.60 -9.94
N LYS A 193 15.70 -4.61 -8.61
CA LYS A 193 16.99 -4.76 -7.91
C LYS A 193 17.69 -6.09 -8.25
N TYR A 194 16.93 -7.16 -8.47
CA TYR A 194 17.47 -8.46 -8.86
C TYR A 194 17.80 -8.54 -10.36
N GLY A 195 17.20 -7.68 -11.18
CA GLY A 195 17.32 -7.67 -12.63
C GLY A 195 16.43 -8.72 -13.32
N ALA A 196 16.13 -8.51 -14.60
CA ALA A 196 15.25 -9.38 -15.37
C ALA A 196 15.81 -10.80 -15.54
N ALA A 197 17.13 -10.95 -15.68
CA ALA A 197 17.81 -12.23 -15.81
C ALA A 197 17.50 -13.22 -14.66
N ALA A 198 17.10 -12.69 -13.48
CA ALA A 198 16.77 -13.54 -12.34
C ALA A 198 15.53 -14.43 -12.57
N PHE A 199 14.67 -14.12 -13.54
CA PHE A 199 13.43 -14.86 -13.81
C PHE A 199 13.15 -15.15 -15.30
N GLU A 200 14.10 -14.84 -16.19
CA GLU A 200 13.97 -15.07 -17.66
C GLU A 200 13.76 -16.56 -18.01
N GLN A 201 14.16 -17.49 -17.15
CA GLN A 201 13.91 -18.92 -17.35
C GLN A 201 12.47 -19.36 -17.12
N ASN A 202 11.62 -18.46 -16.60
CA ASN A 202 10.22 -18.74 -16.30
C ASN A 202 9.33 -18.28 -17.46
N ASP A 203 8.41 -19.13 -17.91
CA ASP A 203 7.47 -18.80 -18.97
C ASP A 203 6.31 -17.94 -18.43
N LEU A 204 6.34 -16.65 -18.66
CA LEU A 204 5.31 -15.70 -18.30
C LEU A 204 4.35 -15.39 -19.47
N SER A 205 4.33 -16.18 -20.52
CA SER A 205 3.52 -15.95 -21.72
C SER A 205 2.00 -15.98 -21.44
N ALA A 206 1.57 -16.68 -20.40
CA ALA A 206 0.18 -16.70 -19.96
C ALA A 206 -0.31 -15.34 -19.42
N LEU A 207 0.58 -14.48 -18.92
CA LEU A 207 0.21 -13.15 -18.46
C LEU A 207 -0.38 -12.34 -19.62
N ARG A 208 -1.56 -11.77 -19.43
CA ARG A 208 -2.24 -10.90 -20.39
C ARG A 208 -2.50 -9.49 -19.87
N LEU A 209 -2.48 -9.30 -18.54
CA LEU A 209 -2.72 -8.02 -17.89
C LEU A 209 -1.92 -7.91 -16.60
N LEU A 210 -1.37 -6.71 -16.38
CA LEU A 210 -0.66 -6.34 -15.17
C LEU A 210 -1.41 -5.24 -14.44
N GLY A 211 -1.22 -5.15 -13.11
CA GLY A 211 -1.81 -4.07 -12.33
C GLY A 211 -0.86 -3.56 -11.25
N SER A 212 -1.04 -2.30 -10.88
CA SER A 212 -0.29 -1.60 -9.84
C SER A 212 -1.21 -0.98 -8.80
N VAL A 213 -0.81 -1.05 -7.51
CA VAL A 213 -1.63 -0.61 -6.38
C VAL A 213 -0.82 -0.16 -5.17
N GLY A 214 -1.41 0.72 -4.37
CA GLY A 214 -0.98 1.05 -3.01
C GLY A 214 -0.13 2.31 -2.90
N GLU A 215 0.55 2.70 -3.95
CA GLU A 215 1.32 3.94 -4.06
C GLU A 215 1.43 4.36 -5.53
N PRO A 216 1.73 5.63 -5.84
CA PRO A 216 2.02 6.02 -7.22
C PRO A 216 3.22 5.23 -7.78
N ILE A 217 3.10 4.73 -9.01
CA ILE A 217 4.20 4.08 -9.69
C ILE A 217 5.00 5.11 -10.49
N ASN A 218 6.32 5.12 -10.34
CA ASN A 218 7.16 5.98 -11.15
C ASN A 218 7.30 5.42 -12.59
N PRO A 219 7.50 6.31 -13.60
CA PRO A 219 7.56 5.90 -15.00
C PRO A 219 8.58 4.81 -15.32
N GLU A 220 9.73 4.81 -14.65
CA GLU A 220 10.81 3.83 -14.85
C GLU A 220 10.38 2.44 -14.38
N ALA A 221 9.77 2.34 -13.20
CA ALA A 221 9.25 1.07 -12.68
C ALA A 221 8.08 0.57 -13.53
N TRP A 222 7.23 1.48 -14.02
CA TRP A 222 6.14 1.15 -14.94
C TRP A 222 6.69 0.58 -16.26
N ALA A 223 7.68 1.24 -16.88
CA ALA A 223 8.29 0.81 -18.12
C ALA A 223 9.01 -0.53 -17.95
N TRP A 224 9.75 -0.71 -16.85
CA TRP A 224 10.42 -1.96 -16.52
C TRP A 224 9.40 -3.11 -16.33
N TYR A 225 8.31 -2.86 -15.61
CA TYR A 225 7.25 -3.82 -15.37
C TYR A 225 6.58 -4.26 -16.67
N TRP A 226 6.29 -3.29 -17.54
CA TRP A 226 5.74 -3.54 -18.88
C TRP A 226 6.68 -4.38 -19.74
N GLN A 227 7.98 -3.98 -19.80
CA GLN A 227 8.96 -4.60 -20.67
C GLN A 227 9.33 -6.01 -20.22
N HIS A 228 9.68 -6.18 -18.94
CA HIS A 228 10.32 -7.41 -18.48
C HIS A 228 9.32 -8.43 -17.90
N ILE A 229 8.27 -8.00 -17.25
CA ILE A 229 7.24 -8.90 -16.73
C ILE A 229 6.11 -9.06 -17.73
N GLY A 230 5.66 -7.97 -18.31
CA GLY A 230 4.60 -7.96 -19.32
C GLY A 230 5.04 -8.37 -20.72
N GLY A 231 6.34 -8.54 -20.96
CA GLY A 231 6.90 -8.89 -22.28
C GLY A 231 6.62 -7.86 -23.37
N GLY A 232 6.44 -6.59 -23.00
CA GLY A 232 6.10 -5.50 -23.93
C GLY A 232 4.68 -5.58 -24.52
N ARG A 233 3.82 -6.50 -24.05
CA ARG A 233 2.49 -6.77 -24.62
C ARG A 233 1.33 -6.59 -23.63
N CYS A 234 1.57 -6.82 -22.33
CA CYS A 234 0.52 -6.72 -21.32
C CYS A 234 0.22 -5.26 -20.99
N PRO A 235 -1.02 -4.77 -21.09
CA PRO A 235 -1.37 -3.47 -20.53
C PRO A 235 -1.20 -3.46 -19.02
N ILE A 236 -0.91 -2.27 -18.45
CA ILE A 236 -0.82 -2.07 -17.01
C ILE A 236 -2.00 -1.22 -16.57
N VAL A 237 -2.81 -1.74 -15.65
CA VAL A 237 -3.81 -0.95 -14.94
C VAL A 237 -3.20 -0.41 -13.65
N ASP A 238 -2.82 0.86 -13.66
CA ASP A 238 -2.41 1.58 -12.46
C ASP A 238 -3.64 2.11 -11.75
N THR A 239 -3.80 1.80 -10.46
CA THR A 239 -5.05 1.99 -9.75
C THR A 239 -4.88 2.90 -8.55
N TRP A 240 -5.70 3.95 -8.47
CA TRP A 240 -5.80 4.76 -7.28
C TRP A 240 -7.11 4.50 -6.54
N TRP A 241 -6.96 4.25 -5.26
CA TRP A 241 -8.04 4.08 -4.28
C TRP A 241 -7.48 4.02 -2.86
N GLN A 242 -8.35 3.94 -1.88
CA GLN A 242 -8.00 3.98 -0.46
C GLN A 242 -8.81 2.93 0.31
N THR A 243 -8.42 2.65 1.57
CA THR A 243 -9.27 1.87 2.49
C THR A 243 -10.64 2.50 2.61
N GLU A 244 -10.70 3.81 2.68
CA GLU A 244 -11.91 4.63 2.78
C GLU A 244 -12.81 4.52 1.54
N THR A 245 -12.24 4.32 0.37
CA THR A 245 -13.04 4.21 -0.86
C THR A 245 -13.58 2.81 -1.10
N GLY A 246 -12.98 1.78 -0.51
CA GLY A 246 -13.39 0.38 -0.59
C GLY A 246 -13.21 -0.27 -1.97
N MET A 247 -13.19 0.52 -3.03
CA MET A 247 -13.02 0.09 -4.42
C MET A 247 -12.09 1.03 -5.17
N ILE A 248 -11.58 0.61 -6.33
CA ILE A 248 -10.78 1.43 -7.24
C ILE A 248 -11.65 2.53 -7.84
N LEU A 249 -11.13 3.78 -7.84
CA LEU A 249 -11.86 4.95 -8.32
C LEU A 249 -11.21 5.64 -9.52
N ILE A 250 -9.87 5.56 -9.67
CA ILE A 250 -9.16 6.14 -10.82
C ILE A 250 -8.23 5.07 -11.37
N ASN A 251 -8.36 4.78 -12.66
CA ASN A 251 -7.67 3.68 -13.32
C ASN A 251 -7.85 3.72 -14.84
N PRO A 252 -6.96 3.12 -15.64
CA PRO A 252 -7.25 2.82 -17.04
C PRO A 252 -8.22 1.64 -17.19
N LEU A 253 -8.92 1.60 -18.32
CA LEU A 253 -9.69 0.44 -18.76
C LEU A 253 -8.95 -0.24 -19.93
N PRO A 254 -8.63 -1.55 -19.84
CA PRO A 254 -7.92 -2.26 -20.89
C PRO A 254 -8.62 -2.18 -22.24
N GLY A 255 -7.85 -1.95 -23.30
CA GLY A 255 -8.36 -1.82 -24.66
C GLY A 255 -9.10 -0.51 -24.99
N ILE A 256 -9.37 0.35 -23.98
CA ILE A 256 -10.10 1.61 -24.15
C ILE A 256 -9.19 2.82 -23.87
N THR A 257 -8.40 2.74 -22.79
CA THR A 257 -7.59 3.87 -22.32
C THR A 257 -6.18 3.81 -22.88
N THR A 258 -5.72 4.89 -23.52
CA THR A 258 -4.28 5.05 -23.84
C THR A 258 -3.51 5.22 -22.54
N LEU A 259 -2.50 4.37 -22.32
CA LEU A 259 -1.72 4.37 -21.10
C LEU A 259 -0.63 5.44 -21.12
N LYS A 260 -0.37 6.04 -19.96
CA LYS A 260 0.78 6.92 -19.72
C LYS A 260 1.53 6.41 -18.49
N PRO A 261 2.83 6.06 -18.61
CA PRO A 261 3.62 5.61 -17.49
C PRO A 261 3.56 6.56 -16.28
N GLY A 262 3.11 6.05 -15.13
CA GLY A 262 2.99 6.82 -13.89
C GLY A 262 1.66 7.56 -13.69
N SER A 263 0.72 7.48 -14.65
CA SER A 263 -0.62 8.07 -14.50
C SER A 263 -1.66 7.01 -14.17
N ALA A 264 -2.50 7.27 -13.16
CA ALA A 264 -3.70 6.48 -12.89
C ALA A 264 -4.83 6.71 -13.91
N THR A 265 -4.63 7.60 -14.86
CA THR A 265 -5.44 7.95 -16.03
C THR A 265 -6.76 8.65 -15.71
N PHE A 266 -7.91 7.96 -15.68
CA PHE A 266 -9.23 8.60 -15.58
C PHE A 266 -10.07 8.01 -14.45
N PRO A 267 -11.04 8.77 -13.91
CA PRO A 267 -12.04 8.22 -13.01
C PRO A 267 -12.81 7.05 -13.63
N PHE A 268 -13.04 6.01 -12.84
CA PHE A 268 -13.88 4.88 -13.24
C PHE A 268 -15.30 5.37 -13.61
N PRO A 269 -15.98 4.78 -14.60
CA PRO A 269 -17.34 5.17 -14.98
C PRO A 269 -18.28 5.29 -13.77
N GLY A 270 -18.93 6.45 -13.62
CA GLY A 270 -19.79 6.79 -12.49
C GLY A 270 -19.09 7.52 -11.34
N VAL A 271 -17.76 7.50 -11.28
CA VAL A 271 -16.97 8.27 -10.31
C VAL A 271 -16.74 9.68 -10.84
N LYS A 272 -17.00 10.68 -9.99
CA LYS A 272 -16.74 12.08 -10.31
C LYS A 272 -15.60 12.62 -9.43
N ALA A 273 -14.39 12.59 -9.97
CA ALA A 273 -13.20 13.15 -9.34
C ALA A 273 -12.88 14.55 -9.92
N ASP A 274 -12.34 15.42 -9.09
CA ASP A 274 -11.82 16.72 -9.48
C ASP A 274 -10.50 17.03 -8.77
N VAL A 275 -9.74 17.98 -9.33
CA VAL A 275 -8.56 18.56 -8.70
C VAL A 275 -8.88 20.01 -8.36
N VAL A 276 -8.76 20.36 -7.09
CA VAL A 276 -9.12 21.68 -6.57
C VAL A 276 -7.96 22.39 -5.91
N ASP A 277 -8.01 23.71 -5.89
CA ASP A 277 -7.08 24.55 -5.14
C ASP A 277 -7.42 24.58 -3.62
N GLU A 278 -6.73 25.42 -2.86
CA GLU A 278 -6.98 25.58 -1.42
C GLU A 278 -8.37 26.13 -1.10
N ALA A 279 -8.94 26.94 -2.01
CA ALA A 279 -10.27 27.51 -1.86
C ALA A 279 -11.40 26.54 -2.30
N GLY A 280 -11.05 25.38 -2.84
CA GLY A 280 -11.99 24.38 -3.37
C GLY A 280 -12.48 24.67 -4.78
N SER A 281 -11.85 25.61 -5.50
CA SER A 281 -12.14 25.87 -6.91
C SER A 281 -11.43 24.85 -7.81
N SER A 282 -12.11 24.39 -8.87
CA SER A 282 -11.51 23.46 -9.84
C SER A 282 -10.28 24.07 -10.51
N VAL A 283 -9.19 23.33 -10.55
CA VAL A 283 -7.94 23.77 -11.20
C VAL A 283 -8.05 23.50 -12.71
N PRO A 284 -7.61 24.43 -13.57
CA PRO A 284 -7.54 24.21 -15.02
C PRO A 284 -6.67 23.00 -15.40
N LEU A 285 -6.90 22.43 -16.60
CA LEU A 285 -6.05 21.39 -17.16
C LEU A 285 -4.59 21.87 -17.24
N GLY A 286 -3.67 21.01 -16.91
CA GLY A 286 -2.24 21.32 -16.74
C GLY A 286 -1.86 21.71 -15.31
N GLY A 287 -2.84 21.98 -14.43
CA GLY A 287 -2.61 22.38 -13.05
C GLY A 287 -2.67 21.22 -12.05
N GLY A 288 -2.19 21.51 -10.84
CA GLY A 288 -2.18 20.58 -9.71
C GLY A 288 -2.84 21.17 -8.47
N GLY A 289 -3.29 20.30 -7.58
CA GLY A 289 -3.98 20.68 -6.35
C GLY A 289 -4.33 19.47 -5.51
N TYR A 290 -5.53 19.47 -4.95
CA TYR A 290 -6.03 18.43 -4.06
C TYR A 290 -7.08 17.58 -4.75
N LEU A 291 -6.97 16.26 -4.59
CA LEU A 291 -7.95 15.34 -5.12
C LEU A 291 -9.21 15.34 -4.24
N VAL A 292 -10.35 15.55 -4.89
CA VAL A 292 -11.67 15.47 -4.27
C VAL A 292 -12.62 14.60 -5.10
N LEU A 293 -13.62 14.01 -4.44
CA LEU A 293 -14.70 13.26 -5.09
C LEU A 293 -16.00 14.03 -4.86
N ASP A 294 -16.68 14.38 -5.96
CA ASP A 294 -17.88 15.23 -5.95
C ASP A 294 -19.19 14.48 -5.68
N ARG A 295 -19.15 13.15 -5.76
CA ARG A 295 -20.35 12.32 -5.58
C ARG A 295 -20.00 11.04 -4.81
N PRO A 296 -20.94 10.50 -4.01
CA PRO A 296 -20.76 9.21 -3.37
C PRO A 296 -20.69 8.08 -4.41
N TRP A 297 -20.08 6.97 -4.02
CA TRP A 297 -19.97 5.73 -4.78
C TRP A 297 -20.40 4.55 -3.90
N PRO A 298 -20.73 3.37 -4.45
CA PRO A 298 -21.33 2.29 -3.67
C PRO A 298 -20.47 1.82 -2.47
N ALA A 299 -19.17 1.62 -2.68
CA ALA A 299 -18.24 1.13 -1.66
C ALA A 299 -17.64 2.23 -0.76
N MET A 300 -18.19 3.44 -0.76
CA MET A 300 -17.74 4.52 0.09
C MET A 300 -17.88 4.15 1.56
N LEU A 301 -16.88 4.50 2.39
CA LEU A 301 -16.95 4.32 3.84
C LEU A 301 -18.22 4.94 4.43
N ARG A 302 -18.75 4.35 5.49
CA ARG A 302 -19.93 4.89 6.22
C ARG A 302 -19.55 5.68 7.47
N GLY A 303 -18.27 5.67 7.85
CA GLY A 303 -17.80 6.42 9.01
C GLY A 303 -16.48 5.90 9.56
N ILE A 304 -16.06 6.51 10.66
CA ILE A 304 -15.04 5.98 11.56
C ILE A 304 -15.79 5.43 12.79
N TYR A 305 -15.55 4.16 13.12
CA TYR A 305 -16.25 3.48 14.20
C TYR A 305 -16.07 4.23 15.53
N GLY A 306 -17.20 4.53 16.20
CA GLY A 306 -17.22 5.26 17.46
C GLY A 306 -16.75 6.73 17.41
N ASP A 307 -16.44 7.28 16.22
CA ASP A 307 -15.86 8.63 16.11
C ASP A 307 -16.41 9.41 14.88
N PRO A 308 -17.71 9.78 14.90
CA PRO A 308 -18.35 10.50 13.81
C PRO A 308 -17.79 11.91 13.59
N GLU A 309 -17.29 12.55 14.65
CA GLU A 309 -16.71 13.88 14.52
C GLU A 309 -15.37 13.84 13.78
N ARG A 310 -14.52 12.89 14.08
CA ARG A 310 -13.26 12.67 13.35
C ARG A 310 -13.52 12.32 11.88
N TYR A 311 -14.57 11.52 11.59
CA TYR A 311 -15.03 11.25 10.22
C TYR A 311 -15.36 12.55 9.48
N ARG A 312 -16.17 13.40 10.07
CA ARG A 312 -16.57 14.68 9.50
C ARG A 312 -15.34 15.59 9.28
N GLN A 313 -14.50 15.72 10.29
CA GLN A 313 -13.31 16.59 10.24
C GLN A 313 -12.29 16.11 9.19
N THR A 314 -12.05 14.81 9.10
CA THR A 314 -11.03 14.26 8.21
C THR A 314 -11.41 14.38 6.73
N TYR A 315 -12.66 14.08 6.38
CA TYR A 315 -13.03 13.86 4.99
C TYR A 315 -13.97 14.93 4.40
N TRP A 316 -14.66 15.75 5.25
CA TRP A 316 -15.74 16.60 4.78
C TRP A 316 -15.61 18.07 5.16
N SER A 317 -14.82 18.41 6.18
CA SER A 317 -14.77 19.78 6.71
C SER A 317 -13.99 20.72 5.81
N ARG A 318 -12.95 20.22 5.12
CA ARG A 318 -12.11 21.06 4.27
C ARG A 318 -12.83 21.56 3.03
N TYR A 319 -13.61 20.70 2.38
CA TYR A 319 -14.38 21.01 1.18
C TYR A 319 -15.83 20.53 1.37
N PRO A 320 -16.73 21.38 1.90
CA PRO A 320 -18.10 20.96 2.20
C PRO A 320 -18.81 20.35 1.00
N GLY A 321 -19.41 19.16 1.20
CA GLY A 321 -20.12 18.42 0.14
C GLY A 321 -19.23 17.62 -0.81
N ARG A 322 -17.90 17.63 -0.63
CA ARG A 322 -16.92 16.86 -1.41
C ARG A 322 -16.07 15.98 -0.50
N TYR A 323 -15.88 14.74 -0.89
CA TYR A 323 -14.94 13.87 -0.17
C TYR A 323 -13.51 14.31 -0.43
N PHE A 324 -12.77 14.63 0.62
CA PHE A 324 -11.36 15.00 0.56
C PHE A 324 -10.48 13.74 0.71
N ALA A 325 -9.80 13.35 -0.36
CA ALA A 325 -8.95 12.15 -0.37
C ALA A 325 -7.69 12.27 0.49
N GLY A 326 -7.23 13.49 0.75
CA GLY A 326 -5.95 13.76 1.41
C GLY A 326 -4.74 13.45 0.52
N ASP A 327 -4.95 13.35 -0.79
CA ASP A 327 -3.91 13.14 -1.79
C ASP A 327 -3.74 14.37 -2.67
N GLY A 328 -2.48 14.70 -2.99
CA GLY A 328 -2.13 15.65 -4.03
C GLY A 328 -2.34 15.03 -5.42
N CYS A 329 -2.82 15.82 -6.35
CA CYS A 329 -3.09 15.36 -7.71
C CYS A 329 -2.88 16.48 -8.72
N LYS A 330 -2.46 16.16 -9.93
CA LYS A 330 -2.50 17.06 -11.08
C LYS A 330 -3.30 16.44 -12.23
N ARG A 331 -3.92 17.27 -13.05
CA ARG A 331 -4.46 16.86 -14.35
C ARG A 331 -3.60 17.44 -15.45
N ASP A 332 -3.13 16.60 -16.37
CA ASP A 332 -2.42 17.13 -17.52
C ASP A 332 -3.38 17.82 -18.53
N THR A 333 -2.84 18.38 -19.61
CA THR A 333 -3.62 19.09 -20.64
C THR A 333 -4.59 18.18 -21.41
N GLN A 334 -4.45 16.86 -21.29
CA GLN A 334 -5.34 15.85 -21.87
C GLN A 334 -6.34 15.29 -20.85
N GLY A 335 -6.30 15.77 -19.59
CA GLY A 335 -7.22 15.38 -18.53
C GLY A 335 -6.80 14.15 -17.71
N TYR A 336 -5.61 13.59 -17.95
CA TYR A 336 -5.10 12.47 -17.18
C TYR A 336 -4.76 12.86 -15.74
N PHE A 337 -5.14 12.02 -14.78
CA PHE A 337 -4.85 12.19 -13.36
C PHE A 337 -3.49 11.59 -13.00
N TRP A 338 -2.67 12.39 -12.33
CA TRP A 338 -1.35 12.04 -11.81
C TRP A 338 -1.34 12.22 -10.31
N LEU A 339 -1.24 11.12 -9.58
CA LEU A 339 -1.21 11.14 -8.12
C LEU A 339 0.18 11.57 -7.66
N LEU A 340 0.23 12.57 -6.77
CA LEU A 340 1.48 13.15 -6.24
C LEU A 340 1.81 12.67 -4.82
N GLY A 341 1.02 11.69 -4.31
CA GLY A 341 1.15 11.18 -2.95
C GLY A 341 0.29 11.94 -1.94
N ARG A 342 0.50 11.64 -0.66
CA ARG A 342 -0.26 12.24 0.45
C ARG A 342 0.03 13.73 0.60
N VAL A 343 -0.99 14.51 0.88
CA VAL A 343 -0.83 15.96 1.15
C VAL A 343 0.12 16.20 2.33
N ASP A 344 0.10 15.32 3.31
CA ASP A 344 0.98 15.36 4.48
C ASP A 344 2.46 15.06 4.15
N ASP A 345 2.72 14.44 2.99
CA ASP A 345 4.06 14.12 2.46
C ASP A 345 4.56 15.16 1.43
N VAL A 346 3.75 16.18 1.11
CA VAL A 346 4.19 17.30 0.28
C VAL A 346 5.05 18.24 1.12
N MET A 347 6.25 18.49 0.62
CA MET A 347 7.22 19.38 1.27
C MET A 347 6.98 20.84 0.86
N ASN A 348 7.15 21.77 1.81
CA ASN A 348 7.11 23.20 1.53
C ASN A 348 8.53 23.78 1.63
N VAL A 349 9.20 23.86 0.48
CA VAL A 349 10.58 24.37 0.37
C VAL A 349 10.54 25.78 -0.19
N SER A 350 10.95 26.78 0.60
CA SER A 350 10.94 28.19 0.21
C SER A 350 9.60 28.67 -0.34
N GLY A 351 8.48 28.22 0.25
CA GLY A 351 7.14 28.57 -0.20
C GLY A 351 6.61 27.76 -1.39
N HIS A 352 7.41 26.86 -1.96
CA HIS A 352 7.01 26.01 -3.07
C HIS A 352 6.66 24.59 -2.59
N ARG A 353 5.58 24.06 -3.12
CA ARG A 353 5.14 22.69 -2.83
C ARG A 353 5.86 21.71 -3.75
N ILE A 354 6.66 20.83 -3.14
CA ILE A 354 7.43 19.80 -3.84
C ILE A 354 6.94 18.44 -3.36
N SER A 355 6.53 17.59 -4.30
CA SER A 355 6.13 16.22 -3.99
C SER A 355 7.34 15.36 -3.65
N THR A 356 7.27 14.60 -2.54
CA THR A 356 8.27 13.58 -2.23
C THR A 356 8.41 12.58 -3.37
N THR A 357 7.29 12.17 -3.97
CA THR A 357 7.24 11.21 -5.07
C THR A 357 7.95 11.72 -6.35
N GLU A 358 7.85 13.02 -6.66
CA GLU A 358 8.56 13.58 -7.80
C GLU A 358 10.09 13.55 -7.60
N VAL A 359 10.55 13.86 -6.38
CA VAL A 359 11.98 13.79 -6.05
C VAL A 359 12.46 12.33 -6.02
N GLU A 360 11.67 11.41 -5.46
CA GLU A 360 11.95 9.98 -5.49
C GLU A 360 12.07 9.44 -6.92
N SER A 361 11.15 9.83 -7.81
CA SER A 361 11.20 9.46 -9.23
C SER A 361 12.46 9.98 -9.92
N ALA A 362 12.82 11.24 -9.67
CA ALA A 362 14.06 11.80 -10.23
C ALA A 362 15.29 11.03 -9.73
N LEU A 363 15.36 10.68 -8.43
CA LEU A 363 16.45 9.87 -7.90
C LEU A 363 16.52 8.48 -8.54
N VAL A 364 15.37 7.80 -8.67
CA VAL A 364 15.30 6.44 -9.26
C VAL A 364 15.61 6.44 -10.76
N SER A 365 15.43 7.56 -11.47
CA SER A 365 15.83 7.69 -12.87
C SER A 365 17.36 7.68 -13.06
N HIS A 366 18.14 7.87 -12.00
CA HIS A 366 19.58 7.77 -12.05
C HIS A 366 20.04 6.29 -12.09
N PRO A 367 21.00 5.90 -12.98
CA PRO A 367 21.41 4.50 -13.16
C PRO A 367 21.89 3.79 -11.89
N ALA A 368 22.51 4.52 -10.96
CA ALA A 368 23.04 3.95 -9.72
C ALA A 368 21.95 3.67 -8.66
N VAL A 369 20.73 4.20 -8.80
CA VAL A 369 19.70 4.14 -7.77
C VAL A 369 18.71 2.99 -8.01
N ALA A 370 18.52 2.15 -6.98
CA ALA A 370 17.51 1.08 -6.99
C ALA A 370 16.17 1.56 -6.43
N GLU A 371 16.21 2.26 -5.29
CA GLU A 371 15.02 2.76 -4.61
C GLU A 371 15.39 4.04 -3.83
N ALA A 372 14.43 4.92 -3.65
CA ALA A 372 14.60 6.13 -2.85
C ALA A 372 13.36 6.42 -2.01
N ALA A 373 13.57 7.01 -0.84
CA ALA A 373 12.52 7.61 -0.04
C ALA A 373 12.90 9.03 0.32
N VAL A 374 11.95 9.95 0.24
CA VAL A 374 12.19 11.37 0.47
C VAL A 374 11.26 11.89 1.56
N VAL A 375 11.81 12.73 2.43
CA VAL A 375 11.07 13.42 3.49
C VAL A 375 11.46 14.88 3.56
N GLY A 376 10.52 15.73 3.98
CA GLY A 376 10.82 17.08 4.40
C GLY A 376 11.26 17.10 5.87
N SER A 377 12.35 17.76 6.16
CA SER A 377 12.80 18.04 7.53
C SER A 377 12.77 19.54 7.78
N SER A 378 12.53 19.98 9.00
CA SER A 378 12.50 21.39 9.37
C SER A 378 13.83 22.08 9.04
N ASP A 379 13.74 23.25 8.42
CA ASP A 379 14.91 24.05 8.03
C ASP A 379 14.64 25.53 8.31
N PRO A 380 15.55 26.24 9.04
CA PRO A 380 15.31 27.61 9.47
C PRO A 380 15.31 28.64 8.30
N ILE A 381 15.88 28.30 7.15
CA ILE A 381 15.97 29.19 5.99
C ILE A 381 14.84 28.94 4.99
N THR A 382 14.62 27.67 4.66
CA THR A 382 13.68 27.27 3.59
C THR A 382 12.33 26.81 4.12
N GLY A 383 12.12 26.81 5.44
CA GLY A 383 10.96 26.22 6.12
C GLY A 383 11.09 24.70 6.22
N GLN A 384 11.28 24.03 5.09
CA GLN A 384 11.64 22.62 5.03
C GLN A 384 12.81 22.43 4.05
N ALA A 385 13.67 21.45 4.35
CA ALA A 385 14.72 20.96 3.46
C ALA A 385 14.40 19.51 3.05
N ILE A 386 14.86 19.12 1.87
CA ILE A 386 14.65 17.81 1.30
C ILE A 386 15.75 16.86 1.78
N PHE A 387 15.36 15.78 2.45
CA PHE A 387 16.23 14.67 2.86
C PHE A 387 15.87 13.43 2.06
N SER A 388 16.88 12.80 1.45
CA SER A 388 16.71 11.63 0.60
C SER A 388 17.47 10.44 1.18
N TYR A 389 16.80 9.31 1.28
CA TYR A 389 17.35 8.01 1.65
C TYR A 389 17.39 7.15 0.40
N VAL A 390 18.56 6.64 0.04
CA VAL A 390 18.80 6.02 -1.26
C VAL A 390 19.39 4.62 -1.09
N ILE A 391 18.78 3.65 -1.78
CA ILE A 391 19.32 2.29 -1.95
C ILE A 391 19.99 2.25 -3.32
N LEU A 392 21.26 1.87 -3.34
CA LEU A 392 22.02 1.72 -4.58
C LEU A 392 21.77 0.37 -5.26
N ARG A 393 21.88 0.35 -6.58
CA ARG A 393 21.94 -0.90 -7.35
C ARG A 393 23.25 -1.61 -7.09
N ALA A 394 23.23 -2.95 -7.21
CA ALA A 394 24.42 -3.78 -7.08
C ALA A 394 25.55 -3.27 -8.00
N GLY A 395 26.76 -3.22 -7.45
CA GLY A 395 27.95 -2.74 -8.16
C GLY A 395 28.23 -1.23 -8.00
N ASN A 396 27.39 -0.51 -7.26
CA ASN A 396 27.63 0.90 -6.91
C ASN A 396 27.95 1.01 -5.42
N GLU A 397 28.92 1.84 -5.08
CA GLU A 397 29.36 2.06 -3.69
C GLU A 397 28.97 3.46 -3.21
N PRO A 398 28.57 3.62 -1.93
CA PRO A 398 28.31 4.93 -1.33
C PRO A 398 29.54 5.83 -1.36
N SER A 399 29.36 7.07 -1.81
CA SER A 399 30.41 8.10 -1.74
C SER A 399 29.81 9.50 -1.74
N ASP A 400 30.55 10.48 -1.21
CA ASP A 400 30.16 11.89 -1.25
C ASP A 400 30.05 12.40 -2.69
N GLY A 401 30.88 11.89 -3.59
CA GLY A 401 30.83 12.19 -5.03
C GLY A 401 29.50 11.80 -5.63
N LEU A 402 29.05 10.54 -5.41
CA LEU A 402 27.77 10.05 -5.89
C LEU A 402 26.59 10.78 -5.21
N ALA A 403 26.69 11.10 -3.92
CA ALA A 403 25.66 11.89 -3.25
C ALA A 403 25.47 13.27 -3.89
N ASN A 404 26.58 13.96 -4.24
CA ASN A 404 26.52 15.23 -4.94
C ASN A 404 25.98 15.08 -6.38
N GLU A 405 26.38 14.03 -7.10
CA GLU A 405 25.87 13.73 -8.44
C GLU A 405 24.33 13.53 -8.40
N LEU A 406 23.81 12.77 -7.44
CA LEU A 406 22.36 12.57 -7.26
C LEU A 406 21.62 13.87 -6.94
N ARG A 407 22.22 14.76 -6.12
CA ARG A 407 21.65 16.09 -5.82
C ARG A 407 21.54 16.95 -7.07
N GLU A 408 22.58 16.98 -7.90
CA GLU A 408 22.59 17.74 -9.16
C GLU A 408 21.66 17.09 -10.21
N HIS A 409 21.55 15.77 -10.23
CA HIS A 409 20.62 15.06 -11.09
C HIS A 409 19.18 15.48 -10.80
N VAL A 410 18.76 15.49 -9.52
CA VAL A 410 17.41 15.97 -9.13
C VAL A 410 17.22 17.44 -9.53
N ALA A 411 18.24 18.29 -9.30
CA ALA A 411 18.17 19.70 -9.69
C ALA A 411 18.02 19.88 -11.20
N THR A 412 18.59 19.00 -12.00
CA THR A 412 18.48 19.01 -13.47
C THR A 412 17.11 18.53 -13.93
N VAL A 413 16.58 17.47 -13.34
CA VAL A 413 15.31 16.85 -13.76
C VAL A 413 14.09 17.67 -13.33
N ILE A 414 14.09 18.19 -12.10
CA ILE A 414 12.93 18.89 -11.54
C ILE A 414 13.18 20.41 -11.44
N GLY A 415 14.38 20.80 -11.03
CA GLY A 415 14.75 22.18 -10.79
C GLY A 415 15.50 22.37 -9.49
N LYS A 416 16.22 23.50 -9.35
CA LYS A 416 17.12 23.78 -8.22
C LYS A 416 16.43 23.79 -6.85
N LEU A 417 15.13 24.13 -6.80
CA LEU A 417 14.34 24.13 -5.57
C LEU A 417 14.10 22.71 -5.02
N ALA A 418 14.09 21.70 -5.88
CA ALA A 418 13.91 20.31 -5.50
C ALA A 418 15.24 19.60 -5.15
N ARG A 419 16.37 20.30 -5.21
CA ARG A 419 17.68 19.75 -4.91
C ARG A 419 17.73 19.28 -3.46
N PRO A 420 18.00 17.98 -3.18
CA PRO A 420 18.10 17.49 -1.82
C PRO A 420 19.21 18.20 -1.03
N LYS A 421 18.92 18.57 0.19
CA LYS A 421 19.93 19.08 1.12
C LYS A 421 20.91 17.98 1.51
N GLN A 422 20.37 16.78 1.73
CA GLN A 422 21.15 15.61 2.10
C GLN A 422 20.67 14.36 1.33
N VAL A 423 21.63 13.53 0.93
CA VAL A 423 21.43 12.19 0.41
C VAL A 423 22.15 11.23 1.35
N MET A 424 21.40 10.28 1.92
CA MET A 424 21.91 9.23 2.79
C MET A 424 21.75 7.89 2.08
N PHE A 425 22.82 7.13 1.97
CA PHE A 425 22.78 5.78 1.45
C PHE A 425 22.41 4.79 2.56
N THR A 426 21.48 3.88 2.28
CA THR A 426 21.01 2.87 3.23
C THR A 426 20.83 1.51 2.54
N PRO A 427 21.06 0.41 3.26
CA PRO A 427 20.88 -0.93 2.67
C PRO A 427 19.41 -1.27 2.37
N ASP A 428 18.47 -0.73 3.14
CA ASP A 428 17.02 -0.86 2.94
C ASP A 428 16.28 0.34 3.56
N LEU A 429 14.97 0.43 3.33
CA LEU A 429 14.06 1.45 3.86
C LEU A 429 13.12 0.86 4.89
N PRO A 430 12.70 1.61 5.92
CA PRO A 430 11.70 1.15 6.87
C PRO A 430 10.35 1.00 6.15
N LYS A 431 9.88 -0.23 6.06
CA LYS A 431 8.64 -0.59 5.36
C LYS A 431 7.68 -1.29 6.31
N THR A 432 6.40 -1.11 6.07
CA THR A 432 5.38 -1.95 6.67
C THR A 432 5.50 -3.37 6.13
N ARG A 433 4.84 -4.34 6.77
CA ARG A 433 4.77 -5.72 6.28
C ARG A 433 4.17 -5.84 4.87
N SER A 434 3.37 -4.85 4.45
CA SER A 434 2.85 -4.75 3.07
C SER A 434 3.81 -4.09 2.07
N GLY A 435 5.01 -3.70 2.51
CA GLY A 435 6.02 -3.07 1.67
C GLY A 435 5.92 -1.54 1.55
N LYS A 436 4.92 -0.91 2.17
CA LYS A 436 4.78 0.56 2.15
C LYS A 436 5.87 1.23 2.98
N ILE A 437 6.59 2.19 2.40
CA ILE A 437 7.62 2.97 3.08
C ILE A 437 7.01 3.80 4.21
N MET A 438 7.60 3.72 5.40
CA MET A 438 7.17 4.44 6.59
C MET A 438 7.90 5.80 6.69
N ARG A 439 7.53 6.75 5.80
CA ARG A 439 8.17 8.07 5.71
C ARG A 439 8.17 8.83 7.03
N ARG A 440 7.18 8.59 7.89
CA ARG A 440 7.14 9.19 9.23
C ARG A 440 8.39 8.84 10.04
N LEU A 441 8.80 7.58 10.05
CA LEU A 441 10.00 7.14 10.78
C LEU A 441 11.28 7.76 10.19
N LEU A 442 11.36 7.86 8.85
CA LEU A 442 12.48 8.53 8.18
C LEU A 442 12.53 10.02 8.51
N ARG A 443 11.38 10.68 8.65
CA ARG A 443 11.29 12.08 9.09
C ARG A 443 11.71 12.23 10.55
N ASP A 444 11.24 11.34 11.44
CA ASP A 444 11.64 11.34 12.86
C ASP A 444 13.17 11.20 12.99
N ILE A 445 13.80 10.36 12.16
CA ILE A 445 15.26 10.21 12.11
C ILE A 445 15.93 11.49 11.57
N ALA A 446 15.44 12.04 10.44
CA ALA A 446 16.00 13.27 9.85
C ALA A 446 15.91 14.47 10.79
N GLU A 447 14.91 14.52 11.65
CA GLU A 447 14.67 15.58 12.65
C GLU A 447 15.17 15.23 14.05
N GLN A 448 15.87 14.10 14.22
CA GLN A 448 16.42 13.62 15.50
C GLN A 448 15.35 13.51 16.60
N ARG A 449 14.14 13.09 16.22
CA ARG A 449 13.01 12.92 17.15
C ARG A 449 12.95 11.51 17.72
N VAL A 450 12.20 11.37 18.80
CA VAL A 450 11.78 10.05 19.32
C VAL A 450 10.91 9.38 18.26
N LEU A 451 11.22 8.12 17.97
CA LEU A 451 10.45 7.35 16.96
C LEU A 451 9.00 7.17 17.41
N GLY A 452 8.09 7.44 16.51
CA GLY A 452 6.69 7.12 16.74
C GLY A 452 6.40 5.61 16.68
N ASP A 453 5.11 5.23 16.51
CA ASP A 453 4.66 3.84 16.47
C ASP A 453 5.39 3.00 15.41
N VAL A 454 6.05 1.93 15.82
CA VAL A 454 6.81 0.99 14.99
C VAL A 454 6.11 -0.38 14.84
N THR A 455 4.90 -0.55 15.35
CA THR A 455 4.21 -1.86 15.44
C THR A 455 3.92 -2.51 14.08
N THR A 456 3.85 -1.72 13.00
CA THR A 456 3.60 -2.22 11.64
C THR A 456 4.90 -2.44 10.84
N LEU A 457 6.05 -2.17 11.43
CA LEU A 457 7.35 -2.28 10.78
C LEU A 457 7.67 -3.75 10.47
N ALA A 458 8.17 -4.00 9.27
CA ALA A 458 8.55 -5.35 8.84
C ALA A 458 9.85 -5.83 9.46
N ASP A 459 10.80 -4.90 9.64
CA ASP A 459 12.13 -5.15 10.22
C ASP A 459 12.56 -3.95 11.07
N ALA A 460 12.67 -4.15 12.38
CA ALA A 460 13.10 -3.11 13.30
C ALA A 460 14.60 -2.79 13.18
N GLY A 461 15.43 -3.73 12.72
CA GLY A 461 16.87 -3.54 12.56
C GLY A 461 17.23 -2.45 11.56
N ILE A 462 16.42 -2.26 10.52
CA ILE A 462 16.65 -1.23 9.50
C ILE A 462 16.62 0.19 10.09
N VAL A 463 15.70 0.45 11.00
CA VAL A 463 15.58 1.77 11.66
C VAL A 463 16.80 2.05 12.54
N ALA A 464 17.28 1.05 13.28
CA ALA A 464 18.50 1.16 14.07
C ALA A 464 19.71 1.48 13.17
N THR A 465 19.88 0.73 12.07
CA THR A 465 20.97 0.97 11.10
C THR A 465 20.94 2.39 10.53
N ILE A 466 19.78 2.91 10.14
CA ILE A 466 19.66 4.27 9.58
C ILE A 466 19.98 5.32 10.66
N ARG A 467 19.56 5.10 11.91
CA ARG A 467 19.89 6.01 13.02
C ARG A 467 21.40 6.06 13.30
N GLU A 468 22.06 4.92 13.36
CA GLU A 468 23.53 4.86 13.51
C GLU A 468 24.23 5.62 12.39
N GLN A 469 23.82 5.41 11.13
CA GLN A 469 24.38 6.11 9.98
C GLN A 469 24.09 7.62 9.98
N SER A 470 22.99 8.07 10.59
CA SER A 470 22.66 9.50 10.72
C SER A 470 23.43 10.22 11.82
N GLY A 471 24.30 9.55 12.57
CA GLY A 471 25.05 10.12 13.69
C GLY A 471 24.20 10.32 14.95
N THR A 472 23.02 9.71 15.04
CA THR A 472 22.08 9.79 16.16
C THR A 472 22.07 8.49 17.00
N GLY A 473 23.12 7.67 16.89
CA GLY A 473 23.34 6.48 17.71
C GLY A 473 23.91 6.90 19.06
N GLU A 474 23.13 6.59 20.13
CA GLU A 474 23.48 6.65 21.55
C GLU A 474 23.77 8.02 22.17
N ASP A 475 22.74 8.56 22.76
CA ASP A 475 22.73 9.03 24.15
C ASP A 475 21.33 8.72 24.71
N GLU A 476 21.29 7.83 25.70
CA GLU A 476 20.12 7.55 26.50
C GLU A 476 19.64 8.69 27.32
#